data_ad436b1d8fef49b3c2aaf58fe4f254f3
#
_entry.id   ad436b1d8fef49b3c2aaf58fe4f254f3
#
_cell.length_a   1.000
_cell.length_b   1.000
_cell.length_c   1.000
_cell.angle_alpha   90.00
_cell.angle_beta   90.00
_cell.angle_gamma   90.00
#
_symmetry.space_group_name_H-M   'P 1'
#
loop_
_entity.id
_entity.type
_entity.pdbx_description
1 polymer ?
#
loop_
_entity_poly.entity_id
_entity_poly.type
_entity_poly.pdbx_seq_one_letter_code
_entity_poly.pdbx_strand_id
1 'polypeptide(L)'
;YRTGAVTPALSASDLNEAVPELGKIANIDTEVLFSEYSENLQPDHWTKIAEKLDSLANSDYKGILIAHGTDTMHYTSSFLSFALAGFPIPVALVGSQRSSDRPSSDAAINLIAASKFLVESNTKGIFLVMHHNDNDQTVACHAGTRVRKNHTSKRGAFETMGGDPAFIVTPTLEIQKNIQDEFFKDAKY
;
A
#
# COMPACT_ATOMS: atom_id res chain seq x y z
N TYR A 1 12.65 -21.05 -15.36
CA TYR A 1 11.33 -21.16 -14.71
C TYR A 1 11.58 -21.42 -13.22
N ARG A 2 11.50 -20.38 -12.40
CA ARG A 2 11.45 -20.58 -10.96
C ARG A 2 10.03 -21.07 -10.63
N THR A 3 9.96 -22.10 -9.80
CA THR A 3 8.70 -22.62 -9.24
C THR A 3 7.92 -21.47 -8.63
N GLY A 4 6.62 -21.33 -8.95
CA GLY A 4 5.76 -20.22 -8.53
C GLY A 4 5.51 -20.10 -7.02
N ALA A 5 6.53 -20.35 -6.22
CA ALA A 5 6.54 -20.06 -4.81
C ALA A 5 6.92 -18.57 -4.63
N VAL A 6 6.01 -17.80 -4.08
CA VAL A 6 6.29 -16.44 -3.62
C VAL A 6 7.44 -16.51 -2.61
N THR A 7 8.60 -15.97 -2.99
CA THR A 7 9.75 -15.91 -2.07
C THR A 7 9.52 -14.71 -1.15
N PRO A 8 9.45 -14.93 0.16
CA PRO A 8 9.23 -13.83 1.09
C PRO A 8 10.49 -12.98 1.25
N ALA A 9 10.26 -11.71 1.46
CA ALA A 9 11.16 -10.70 2.01
C ALA A 9 12.49 -10.48 1.31
N LEU A 10 12.47 -9.48 0.53
CA LEU A 10 13.63 -8.81 -0.01
C LEU A 10 14.26 -7.93 1.08
N SER A 11 15.58 -7.97 1.23
CA SER A 11 16.30 -6.93 1.95
C SER A 11 16.15 -5.58 1.22
N ALA A 12 16.54 -4.46 1.85
CA ALA A 12 16.53 -3.16 1.17
C ALA A 12 17.37 -3.18 -0.11
N SER A 13 18.51 -3.92 -0.10
CA SER A 13 19.36 -4.09 -1.28
C SER A 13 18.64 -4.86 -2.39
N ASP A 14 17.95 -5.95 -2.05
CA ASP A 14 17.21 -6.77 -3.03
C ASP A 14 16.05 -5.98 -3.63
N LEU A 15 15.38 -5.15 -2.82
CA LEU A 15 14.30 -4.28 -3.29
C LEU A 15 14.81 -3.21 -4.25
N ASN A 16 15.94 -2.57 -3.93
CA ASN A 16 16.57 -1.57 -4.78
C ASN A 16 17.15 -2.18 -6.06
N GLU A 17 17.63 -3.43 -6.02
CA GLU A 17 18.06 -4.15 -7.22
C GLU A 17 16.87 -4.51 -8.11
N ALA A 18 15.76 -4.93 -7.51
CA ALA A 18 14.54 -5.29 -8.25
C ALA A 18 13.81 -4.07 -8.82
N VAL A 19 13.82 -2.93 -8.12
CA VAL A 19 13.14 -1.67 -8.49
C VAL A 19 14.08 -0.48 -8.21
N PRO A 20 15.08 -0.22 -9.08
CA PRO A 20 16.11 0.81 -8.84
C PRO A 20 15.55 2.24 -8.74
N GLU A 21 14.37 2.46 -9.29
CA GLU A 21 13.68 3.75 -9.23
C GLU A 21 13.34 4.19 -7.81
N LEU A 22 13.14 3.24 -6.89
CA LEU A 22 12.82 3.53 -5.50
C LEU A 22 13.90 4.35 -4.81
N GLY A 23 15.17 4.05 -5.06
CA GLY A 23 16.31 4.78 -4.50
C GLY A 23 16.41 6.24 -4.98
N LYS A 24 15.70 6.62 -6.06
CA LYS A 24 15.60 8.01 -6.52
C LYS A 24 14.48 8.78 -5.82
N ILE A 25 13.53 8.06 -5.19
CA ILE A 25 12.38 8.67 -4.51
C ILE A 25 12.67 8.88 -3.04
N ALA A 26 13.24 7.88 -2.36
CA ALA A 26 13.53 7.94 -0.93
C ALA A 26 14.66 6.98 -0.52
N ASN A 27 15.26 7.25 0.64
CA ASN A 27 16.05 6.27 1.36
C ASN A 27 15.07 5.32 2.07
N ILE A 28 15.27 4.02 1.89
CA ILE A 28 14.35 2.99 2.37
C ILE A 28 15.05 2.09 3.37
N ASP A 29 14.52 2.04 4.58
CA ASP A 29 14.84 1.01 5.56
C ASP A 29 13.84 -0.12 5.43
N THR A 30 14.29 -1.37 5.48
CA THR A 30 13.39 -2.54 5.37
C THR A 30 13.48 -3.42 6.59
N GLU A 31 12.34 -3.96 6.97
CA GLU A 31 12.21 -4.95 8.03
C GLU A 31 11.20 -6.02 7.63
N VAL A 32 11.47 -7.26 7.97
CA VAL A 32 10.53 -8.36 7.82
C VAL A 32 9.85 -8.62 9.15
N LEU A 33 8.59 -8.24 9.25
CA LEU A 33 7.82 -8.49 10.46
C LEU A 33 7.40 -9.95 10.58
N PHE A 34 6.91 -10.51 9.48
CA PHE A 34 6.63 -11.94 9.27
C PHE A 34 6.43 -12.21 7.77
N SER A 35 6.40 -13.49 7.41
CA SER A 35 6.12 -13.91 6.04
C SER A 35 4.98 -14.93 6.04
N GLU A 36 3.80 -14.48 5.58
CA GLU A 36 2.59 -15.29 5.58
C GLU A 36 1.75 -14.96 4.34
N TYR A 37 0.99 -15.93 3.85
CA TYR A 37 -0.06 -15.66 2.86
C TYR A 37 -1.18 -14.86 3.51
N SER A 38 -1.72 -13.89 2.79
CA SER A 38 -2.72 -12.98 3.35
C SER A 38 -3.99 -13.69 3.81
N GLU A 39 -4.39 -14.76 3.15
CA GLU A 39 -5.53 -15.60 3.54
C GLU A 39 -5.33 -16.36 4.86
N ASN A 40 -4.09 -16.53 5.30
CA ASN A 40 -3.75 -17.17 6.56
C ASN A 40 -3.60 -16.20 7.74
N LEU A 41 -3.74 -14.90 7.49
CA LEU A 41 -3.61 -13.91 8.55
C LEU A 41 -4.68 -14.10 9.62
N GLN A 42 -4.23 -14.07 10.86
CA GLN A 42 -5.04 -14.15 12.06
C GLN A 42 -5.03 -12.80 12.80
N PRO A 43 -5.92 -12.53 13.73
CA PRO A 43 -5.96 -11.28 14.50
C PRO A 43 -4.63 -10.89 15.14
N ASP A 44 -3.83 -11.85 15.60
CA ASP A 44 -2.52 -11.61 16.19
C ASP A 44 -1.52 -10.99 15.18
N HIS A 45 -1.65 -11.32 13.91
CA HIS A 45 -0.81 -10.71 12.86
C HIS A 45 -1.15 -9.22 12.71
N TRP A 46 -2.43 -8.87 12.72
CA TRP A 46 -2.87 -7.48 12.66
C TRP A 46 -2.44 -6.68 13.88
N THR A 47 -2.53 -7.29 15.07
CA THR A 47 -2.02 -6.69 16.32
C THR A 47 -0.53 -6.40 16.22
N LYS A 48 0.28 -7.36 15.76
CA LYS A 48 1.73 -7.17 15.54
C LYS A 48 2.03 -6.03 14.57
N ILE A 49 1.26 -5.92 13.47
CA ILE A 49 1.43 -4.81 12.53
C ILE A 49 1.11 -3.48 13.23
N ALA A 50 0.00 -3.41 13.96
CA ALA A 50 -0.41 -2.19 14.66
C ALA A 50 0.61 -1.77 15.73
N GLU A 51 1.10 -2.70 16.55
CA GLU A 51 2.14 -2.44 17.55
C GLU A 51 3.45 -1.96 16.92
N LYS A 52 3.84 -2.57 15.79
CA LYS A 52 5.03 -2.11 15.07
C LYS A 52 4.85 -0.69 14.55
N LEU A 53 3.72 -0.38 13.95
CA LEU A 53 3.42 0.98 13.47
C LEU A 53 3.42 1.98 14.64
N ASP A 54 2.76 1.64 15.75
CA ASP A 54 2.71 2.51 16.93
C ASP A 54 4.11 2.81 17.47
N SER A 55 5.01 1.85 17.48
CA SER A 55 6.41 2.03 17.87
C SER A 55 7.17 3.03 16.99
N LEU A 56 6.70 3.26 15.76
CA LEU A 56 7.29 4.18 14.79
C LEU A 56 6.62 5.56 14.80
N ALA A 57 5.58 5.78 15.59
CA ALA A 57 4.78 7.01 15.56
C ALA A 57 5.59 8.31 15.80
N ASN A 58 6.69 8.22 16.53
CA ASN A 58 7.58 9.35 16.84
C ASN A 58 8.88 9.34 16.02
N SER A 59 8.96 8.52 14.98
CA SER A 59 10.12 8.49 14.08
C SER A 59 10.10 9.64 13.06
N ASP A 60 11.24 9.89 12.43
CA ASP A 60 11.38 10.89 11.36
C ASP A 60 11.01 10.37 9.97
N TYR A 61 10.41 9.18 9.88
CA TYR A 61 9.98 8.61 8.59
C TYR A 61 8.91 9.48 7.92
N LYS A 62 9.08 9.67 6.61
CA LYS A 62 8.10 10.41 5.78
C LYS A 62 6.87 9.59 5.44
N GLY A 63 6.97 8.28 5.52
CA GLY A 63 5.90 7.34 5.26
C GLY A 63 6.31 5.91 5.59
N ILE A 64 5.33 5.03 5.74
CA ILE A 64 5.55 3.62 6.01
C ILE A 64 4.84 2.81 4.92
N LEU A 65 5.58 1.91 4.27
CA LEU A 65 5.04 1.04 3.24
C LEU A 65 4.97 -0.39 3.77
N ILE A 66 3.82 -1.04 3.61
CA ILE A 66 3.58 -2.42 4.01
C ILE A 66 3.34 -3.26 2.77
N ALA A 67 4.28 -4.14 2.44
CA ALA A 67 4.07 -5.15 1.42
C ALA A 67 3.13 -6.24 1.94
N HIS A 68 2.04 -6.51 1.23
CA HIS A 68 0.95 -7.36 1.72
C HIS A 68 0.34 -8.19 0.58
N GLY A 69 -0.07 -9.41 0.86
CA GLY A 69 -0.86 -10.22 -0.07
C GLY A 69 -2.23 -9.59 -0.33
N THR A 70 -2.72 -9.67 -1.56
CA THR A 70 -3.88 -8.88 -2.00
C THR A 70 -5.23 -9.36 -1.48
N ASP A 71 -5.37 -10.63 -1.06
CA ASP A 71 -6.69 -11.22 -0.75
C ASP A 71 -7.36 -10.63 0.49
N THR A 72 -6.57 -10.30 1.52
CA THR A 72 -7.09 -9.69 2.75
C THR A 72 -6.56 -8.29 3.02
N MET A 73 -5.84 -7.68 2.07
CA MET A 73 -5.22 -6.36 2.23
C MET A 73 -6.23 -5.28 2.63
N HIS A 74 -7.43 -5.32 2.07
CA HIS A 74 -8.49 -4.36 2.40
C HIS A 74 -9.04 -4.53 3.83
N TYR A 75 -9.05 -5.75 4.39
CA TYR A 75 -9.38 -5.97 5.80
C TYR A 75 -8.28 -5.43 6.71
N THR A 76 -7.02 -5.70 6.37
CA THR A 76 -5.87 -5.18 7.12
C THR A 76 -5.84 -3.65 7.10
N SER A 77 -6.06 -3.02 5.94
CA SER A 77 -6.11 -1.55 5.84
C SER A 77 -7.24 -0.94 6.65
N SER A 78 -8.41 -1.58 6.65
CA SER A 78 -9.55 -1.13 7.45
C SER A 78 -9.26 -1.27 8.95
N PHE A 79 -8.77 -2.43 9.40
CA PHE A 79 -8.39 -2.65 10.79
C PHE A 79 -7.39 -1.58 11.28
N LEU A 80 -6.31 -1.39 10.54
CA LEU A 80 -5.27 -0.42 10.90
C LEU A 80 -5.80 1.01 10.94
N SER A 81 -6.72 1.37 10.05
CA SER A 81 -7.34 2.70 10.03
C SER A 81 -8.11 3.01 11.31
N PHE A 82 -8.76 2.02 11.91
CA PHE A 82 -9.48 2.19 13.17
C PHE A 82 -8.56 2.02 14.39
N ALA A 83 -7.68 1.03 14.37
CA ALA A 83 -6.76 0.76 15.49
C ALA A 83 -5.77 1.91 15.71
N LEU A 84 -5.36 2.59 14.64
CA LEU A 84 -4.37 3.67 14.63
C LEU A 84 -5.00 5.00 14.18
N ALA A 85 -6.22 5.28 14.63
CA ALA A 85 -6.88 6.54 14.30
C ALA A 85 -6.02 7.75 14.75
N GLY A 86 -5.75 8.67 13.80
CA GLY A 86 -4.88 9.82 14.06
C GLY A 86 -3.37 9.54 13.98
N PHE A 87 -2.96 8.36 13.50
CA PHE A 87 -1.54 8.03 13.33
C PHE A 87 -0.80 9.12 12.51
N PRO A 88 0.35 9.62 12.99
CA PRO A 88 0.96 10.85 12.48
C PRO A 88 1.67 10.68 11.14
N ILE A 89 2.02 9.46 10.74
CA ILE A 89 2.80 9.15 9.55
C ILE A 89 1.88 8.46 8.52
N PRO A 90 1.90 8.84 7.23
CA PRO A 90 1.10 8.14 6.22
C PRO A 90 1.57 6.70 6.04
N VAL A 91 0.62 5.78 5.94
CA VAL A 91 0.89 4.34 5.74
C VAL A 91 0.24 3.90 4.44
N ALA A 92 0.98 3.19 3.59
CA ALA A 92 0.48 2.60 2.36
C ALA A 92 0.64 1.07 2.40
N LEU A 93 -0.47 0.35 2.29
CA LEU A 93 -0.44 -1.08 1.99
C LEU A 93 -0.37 -1.25 0.47
N VAL A 94 0.56 -2.09 0.01
CA VAL A 94 0.81 -2.32 -1.40
C VAL A 94 1.02 -3.81 -1.67
N GLY A 95 0.62 -4.25 -2.84
CA GLY A 95 0.81 -5.62 -3.29
C GLY A 95 0.90 -5.71 -4.80
N SER A 96 0.74 -6.91 -5.32
CA SER A 96 0.61 -7.14 -6.76
C SER A 96 -0.44 -8.19 -7.06
N GLN A 97 -1.22 -7.96 -8.10
CA GLN A 97 -2.18 -8.96 -8.60
C GLN A 97 -1.50 -10.04 -9.43
N ARG A 98 -0.35 -9.73 -10.02
CA ARG A 98 0.54 -10.69 -10.65
C ARG A 98 1.84 -10.78 -9.87
N SER A 99 2.20 -12.00 -9.50
CA SER A 99 3.44 -12.29 -8.78
C SER A 99 4.66 -11.58 -9.41
N SER A 100 5.56 -11.09 -8.59
CA SER A 100 6.75 -10.32 -8.98
C SER A 100 7.72 -11.09 -9.89
N ASP A 101 7.63 -12.42 -9.94
CA ASP A 101 8.42 -13.29 -10.82
C ASP A 101 7.91 -13.34 -12.28
N ARG A 102 6.78 -12.70 -12.58
CA ARG A 102 6.19 -12.68 -13.93
C ARG A 102 6.55 -11.41 -14.70
N PRO A 103 6.84 -11.51 -16.02
CA PRO A 103 7.26 -10.37 -16.85
C PRO A 103 6.26 -9.21 -16.89
N SER A 104 5.01 -9.44 -16.55
CA SER A 104 3.94 -8.43 -16.53
C SER A 104 3.43 -8.16 -15.12
N SER A 105 4.30 -8.31 -14.11
CA SER A 105 3.96 -7.98 -12.73
C SER A 105 3.68 -6.49 -12.57
N ASP A 106 2.67 -6.18 -11.78
CA ASP A 106 2.31 -4.82 -11.38
C ASP A 106 3.01 -4.38 -10.08
N ALA A 107 3.87 -5.24 -9.51
CA ALA A 107 4.55 -4.97 -8.25
C ALA A 107 5.39 -3.69 -8.29
N ALA A 108 6.23 -3.53 -9.30
CA ALA A 108 7.14 -2.39 -9.40
C ALA A 108 6.37 -1.07 -9.50
N ILE A 109 5.36 -0.98 -10.36
CA ILE A 109 4.60 0.25 -10.54
C ILE A 109 3.79 0.62 -9.29
N ASN A 110 3.20 -0.37 -8.62
CA ASN A 110 2.48 -0.14 -7.36
C ASN A 110 3.45 0.34 -6.25
N LEU A 111 4.65 -0.25 -6.14
CA LEU A 111 5.68 0.15 -5.19
C LEU A 111 6.18 1.58 -5.44
N ILE A 112 6.50 1.92 -6.70
CA ILE A 112 6.96 3.25 -7.09
C ILE A 112 5.89 4.29 -6.77
N ALA A 113 4.64 4.03 -7.17
CA ALA A 113 3.52 4.93 -6.92
C ALA A 113 3.24 5.11 -5.42
N ALA A 114 3.27 4.02 -4.63
CA ALA A 114 3.09 4.09 -3.19
C ALA A 114 4.20 4.88 -2.50
N SER A 115 5.46 4.67 -2.88
CA SER A 115 6.60 5.41 -2.34
C SER A 115 6.51 6.91 -2.66
N LYS A 116 6.18 7.25 -3.90
CA LYS A 116 5.97 8.63 -4.32
C LYS A 116 4.83 9.29 -3.55
N PHE A 117 3.69 8.60 -3.42
CA PHE A 117 2.55 9.06 -2.64
C PHE A 117 2.93 9.34 -1.19
N LEU A 118 3.64 8.43 -0.52
CA LEU A 118 4.05 8.59 0.88
C LEU A 118 4.95 9.80 1.11
N VAL A 119 5.87 10.07 0.17
CA VAL A 119 6.84 11.17 0.29
C VAL A 119 6.22 12.54 0.00
N GLU A 120 5.30 12.63 -0.97
CA GLU A 120 4.87 13.92 -1.54
C GLU A 120 3.42 14.32 -1.22
N SER A 121 2.54 13.40 -0.80
CA SER A 121 1.13 13.71 -0.62
C SER A 121 0.82 14.66 0.54
N ASN A 122 1.76 14.82 1.49
CA ASN A 122 1.57 15.58 2.73
C ASN A 122 0.26 15.21 3.48
N THR A 123 -0.16 13.96 3.36
CA THR A 123 -1.37 13.44 4.02
C THR A 123 -1.02 12.56 5.22
N LYS A 124 -2.03 12.18 5.99
CA LYS A 124 -1.93 11.23 7.10
C LYS A 124 -2.99 10.17 6.93
N GLY A 125 -2.80 9.05 7.59
CA GLY A 125 -3.76 7.95 7.58
C GLY A 125 -3.26 6.70 6.85
N ILE A 126 -4.14 5.72 6.77
CA ILE A 126 -3.88 4.40 6.20
C ILE A 126 -4.51 4.33 4.80
N PHE A 127 -3.70 3.97 3.81
CA PHE A 127 -4.13 3.86 2.41
C PHE A 127 -3.80 2.48 1.86
N LEU A 128 -4.58 2.05 0.88
CA LEU A 128 -4.29 0.89 0.06
C LEU A 128 -3.97 1.39 -1.35
N VAL A 129 -2.78 1.06 -1.86
CA VAL A 129 -2.25 1.60 -3.10
C VAL A 129 -2.07 0.49 -4.11
N MET A 130 -2.92 0.48 -5.12
CA MET A 130 -2.95 -0.55 -6.16
C MET A 130 -3.38 0.05 -7.51
N HIS A 131 -3.21 -0.71 -8.59
CA HIS A 131 -3.71 -0.34 -9.92
C HIS A 131 -5.14 0.16 -9.87
N HIS A 132 -5.38 1.30 -10.52
CA HIS A 132 -6.71 1.91 -10.59
C HIS A 132 -7.65 1.14 -11.54
N ASN A 133 -7.13 0.67 -12.66
CA ASN A 133 -7.90 -0.01 -13.69
C ASN A 133 -7.06 -1.11 -14.37
N ASP A 134 -7.57 -1.69 -15.48
CA ASP A 134 -6.90 -2.78 -16.19
C ASP A 134 -5.68 -2.33 -17.02
N ASN A 135 -5.50 -1.04 -17.25
CA ASN A 135 -4.32 -0.50 -17.93
C ASN A 135 -3.23 -0.13 -16.93
N ASP A 136 -1.97 -0.14 -17.38
CA ASP A 136 -0.80 0.13 -16.53
C ASP A 136 -0.50 1.64 -16.40
N GLN A 137 -1.52 2.50 -16.47
CA GLN A 137 -1.30 3.94 -16.56
C GLN A 137 -1.49 4.69 -15.24
N THR A 138 -2.36 4.20 -14.37
CA THR A 138 -2.66 4.90 -13.12
C THR A 138 -2.72 3.96 -11.94
N VAL A 139 -2.31 4.47 -10.79
CA VAL A 139 -2.41 3.77 -9.50
C VAL A 139 -3.32 4.56 -8.58
N ALA A 140 -4.26 3.88 -7.95
CA ALA A 140 -5.20 4.48 -7.02
C ALA A 140 -4.72 4.34 -5.58
N CYS A 141 -4.82 5.43 -4.83
CA CYS A 141 -4.62 5.43 -3.38
C CYS A 141 -6.01 5.51 -2.72
N HIS A 142 -6.47 4.38 -2.26
CA HIS A 142 -7.76 4.25 -1.60
C HIS A 142 -7.64 4.52 -0.10
N ALA A 143 -8.58 5.24 0.49
CA ALA A 143 -8.66 5.32 1.96
C ALA A 143 -8.92 3.93 2.54
N GLY A 144 -8.15 3.54 3.56
CA GLY A 144 -8.17 2.18 4.11
C GLY A 144 -9.53 1.71 4.64
N THR A 145 -10.37 2.66 5.10
CA THR A 145 -11.73 2.38 5.57
C THR A 145 -12.76 2.18 4.46
N ARG A 146 -12.44 2.54 3.23
CA ARG A 146 -13.41 2.58 2.12
C ARG A 146 -13.06 1.70 0.93
N VAL A 147 -11.95 0.98 1.00
CA VAL A 147 -11.48 0.13 -0.09
C VAL A 147 -12.03 -1.29 0.04
N ARG A 148 -12.36 -1.89 -1.09
CA ARG A 148 -12.75 -3.30 -1.17
C ARG A 148 -12.12 -3.97 -2.39
N LYS A 149 -11.69 -5.24 -2.21
CA LYS A 149 -11.30 -6.10 -3.32
C LYS A 149 -12.55 -6.79 -3.87
N ASN A 150 -12.92 -6.47 -5.11
CA ASN A 150 -14.14 -6.99 -5.77
C ASN A 150 -13.87 -8.13 -6.74
N HIS A 151 -12.60 -8.46 -7.00
CA HIS A 151 -12.23 -9.55 -7.90
C HIS A 151 -10.93 -10.22 -7.46
N THR A 152 -10.81 -11.53 -7.67
CA THR A 152 -9.65 -12.33 -7.21
C THR A 152 -8.36 -12.02 -7.95
N SER A 153 -8.41 -11.75 -9.26
CA SER A 153 -7.23 -11.72 -10.15
C SER A 153 -7.19 -10.53 -11.13
N LYS A 154 -8.23 -9.71 -11.18
CA LYS A 154 -8.27 -8.53 -12.05
C LYS A 154 -7.31 -7.46 -11.54
N ARG A 155 -6.60 -6.72 -12.42
CA ARG A 155 -5.72 -5.63 -12.00
C ARG A 155 -6.47 -4.54 -11.26
N GLY A 156 -7.51 -3.97 -11.84
CA GLY A 156 -8.40 -3.03 -11.19
C GLY A 156 -9.39 -3.69 -10.22
N ALA A 157 -8.94 -4.61 -9.37
CA ALA A 157 -9.80 -5.35 -8.45
C ALA A 157 -10.19 -4.56 -7.20
N PHE A 158 -9.42 -3.52 -6.86
CA PHE A 158 -9.68 -2.68 -5.69
C PHE A 158 -10.49 -1.47 -6.08
N GLU A 159 -11.56 -1.22 -5.35
CA GLU A 159 -12.48 -0.11 -5.59
C GLU A 159 -12.77 0.64 -4.30
N THR A 160 -12.95 1.96 -4.41
CA THR A 160 -13.43 2.79 -3.30
C THR A 160 -14.95 2.68 -3.22
N MET A 161 -15.48 2.27 -2.09
CA MET A 161 -16.92 2.15 -1.88
C MET A 161 -17.55 3.53 -1.69
N GLY A 162 -18.55 3.81 -2.51
CA GLY A 162 -19.35 5.04 -2.43
C GLY A 162 -18.65 6.30 -2.97
N GLY A 163 -17.66 6.17 -3.85
CA GLY A 163 -17.00 7.31 -4.49
C GLY A 163 -15.70 6.94 -5.19
N ASP A 164 -14.85 7.91 -5.38
CA ASP A 164 -13.56 7.77 -6.05
C ASP A 164 -12.41 7.49 -5.05
N PRO A 165 -11.24 7.01 -5.52
CA PRO A 165 -10.03 6.94 -4.70
C PRO A 165 -9.64 8.31 -4.15
N ALA A 166 -9.04 8.35 -2.96
CA ALA A 166 -8.59 9.59 -2.34
C ALA A 166 -7.54 10.33 -3.18
N PHE A 167 -6.66 9.56 -3.84
CA PHE A 167 -5.64 10.09 -4.76
C PHE A 167 -5.45 9.13 -5.93
N ILE A 168 -5.01 9.71 -7.06
CA ILE A 168 -4.52 8.99 -8.23
C ILE A 168 -3.05 9.38 -8.45
N VAL A 169 -2.20 8.39 -8.65
CA VAL A 169 -0.83 8.58 -9.12
C VAL A 169 -0.79 8.29 -10.62
N THR A 170 -0.40 9.29 -11.41
CA THR A 170 -0.33 9.20 -12.88
C THR A 170 0.92 8.46 -13.35
N PRO A 171 1.03 8.09 -14.63
CA PRO A 171 2.26 7.51 -15.20
C PRO A 171 3.49 8.42 -15.08
N THR A 172 3.29 9.73 -15.01
CA THR A 172 4.34 10.74 -14.80
C THR A 172 4.66 10.93 -13.30
N LEU A 173 4.09 10.09 -12.44
CA LEU A 173 4.21 10.14 -10.99
C LEU A 173 3.69 11.44 -10.36
N GLU A 174 2.75 12.11 -11.01
CA GLU A 174 2.00 13.22 -10.42
C GLU A 174 0.91 12.68 -9.49
N ILE A 175 0.75 13.30 -8.32
CA ILE A 175 -0.26 12.92 -7.34
C ILE A 175 -1.45 13.86 -7.53
N GLN A 176 -2.56 13.31 -7.97
CA GLN A 176 -3.82 14.02 -8.13
C GLN A 176 -4.75 13.69 -6.95
N LYS A 177 -5.06 14.71 -6.16
CA LYS A 177 -6.02 14.57 -5.05
C LYS A 177 -7.43 14.64 -5.59
N ASN A 178 -8.29 13.71 -5.21
CA ASN A 178 -9.70 13.75 -5.55
C ASN A 178 -10.44 14.74 -4.63
N ILE A 179 -11.06 15.75 -5.20
CA ILE A 179 -11.66 16.88 -4.45
C ILE A 179 -12.90 16.46 -3.65
N GLN A 180 -13.48 15.29 -3.95
CA GLN A 180 -14.67 14.80 -3.21
C GLN A 180 -14.35 14.37 -1.77
N ASP A 181 -13.09 14.30 -1.36
CA ASP A 181 -12.67 13.94 0.00
C ASP A 181 -12.72 15.10 1.02
N GLU A 182 -13.50 16.15 0.78
CA GLU A 182 -13.80 17.14 1.85
C GLU A 182 -14.56 16.52 3.04
N PHE A 183 -15.18 15.36 2.87
CA PHE A 183 -15.87 14.63 3.94
C PHE A 183 -14.97 14.17 5.09
N PHE A 184 -13.65 14.09 4.91
CA PHE A 184 -12.73 13.65 5.96
C PHE A 184 -12.11 14.79 6.79
N LYS A 185 -12.34 16.04 6.43
CA LYS A 185 -11.78 17.19 7.17
C LYS A 185 -12.37 17.37 8.56
N ASP A 186 -13.57 16.91 8.79
CA ASP A 186 -14.33 17.14 10.02
C ASP A 186 -14.62 15.87 10.84
N ALA A 187 -14.17 14.72 10.43
CA ALA A 187 -14.27 13.52 11.26
C ALA A 187 -13.26 13.58 12.40
N LYS A 188 -13.65 14.27 13.45
CA LYS A 188 -13.05 14.09 14.78
C LYS A 188 -13.56 12.76 15.32
N TYR A 189 -12.72 11.73 15.26
CA TYR A 189 -12.92 10.49 15.98
C TYR A 189 -12.27 10.58 17.35
#